data_4e43c25da195e58a57a34a993883d096
#
_entry.id   4e43c25da195e58a57a34a993883d096
#
_cell.length_a   1.000
_cell.length_b   1.000
_cell.length_c   1.000
_cell.angle_alpha   90.00
_cell.angle_beta   90.00
_cell.angle_gamma   90.00
#
_symmetry.space_group_name_H-M   'P 1'
#
loop_
_entity.id
_entity.type
_entity.pdbx_description
1 polymer ?
#
loop_
_entity_poly.entity_id
_entity_poly.type
_entity_poly.pdbx_seq_one_letter_code
_entity_poly.pdbx_strand_id
1 'polypeptide(L)'
;DSISCKYPGQSTSYCLNQRIKDAAALGATVFVDIHFNTGGGTGAEVYYPNKSYNEGIHQEGQNLANKILSELSALGLTNRGAKIKDGTTGETDSNGNKDDYFTTNYLSKQYGMTGVIVEHAFLDSASDAAKLKDENFLKKLGEADAAGIAATYGFSKGDNGNEQATVQIKNKNDFNGTAQIEVSGSGNGYKVAVWSEENGQDDLVWYSLPGTARVINFDIQNHKKSAGKYNV
;
A
#
# COMPACT_ATOMS: atom_id res chain seq x y z
N ASP A 1 0.68 -3.72 -13.89
CA ASP A 1 0.92 -2.82 -15.01
C ASP A 1 2.32 -2.28 -15.04
N SER A 2 2.95 -2.37 -16.22
CA SER A 2 4.34 -2.00 -16.47
C SER A 2 4.64 -0.51 -16.30
N ILE A 3 3.62 0.34 -16.24
CA ILE A 3 3.74 1.80 -16.16
C ILE A 3 4.43 2.25 -14.86
N SER A 4 4.32 1.48 -13.80
CA SER A 4 4.93 1.81 -12.50
C SER A 4 6.18 1.00 -12.18
N CYS A 5 6.77 0.32 -13.17
CA CYS A 5 8.00 -0.43 -12.93
C CYS A 5 9.19 0.53 -12.76
N LYS A 6 9.73 0.57 -11.56
CA LYS A 6 10.96 1.27 -11.19
C LYS A 6 12.20 0.81 -11.98
N TYR A 7 12.09 -0.32 -12.67
CA TYR A 7 13.19 -0.96 -13.39
C TYR A 7 12.89 -0.97 -14.90
N PRO A 8 13.24 0.08 -15.66
CA PRO A 8 12.97 0.17 -17.09
C PRO A 8 13.56 -1.02 -17.86
N GLY A 9 12.79 -1.56 -18.81
CA GLY A 9 13.21 -2.67 -19.66
C GLY A 9 13.11 -4.08 -19.02
N GLN A 10 12.68 -4.18 -17.77
CA GLN A 10 12.46 -5.46 -17.10
C GLN A 10 11.04 -6.00 -17.34
N SER A 11 10.87 -7.31 -17.14
CA SER A 11 9.56 -7.96 -17.25
C SER A 11 8.61 -7.53 -16.12
N THR A 12 7.30 -7.65 -16.35
CA THR A 12 6.28 -7.43 -15.31
C THR A 12 6.52 -8.29 -14.08
N SER A 13 6.88 -9.57 -14.27
CA SER A 13 7.20 -10.47 -13.17
C SER A 13 8.41 -10.00 -12.35
N TYR A 14 9.47 -9.55 -13.04
CA TYR A 14 10.62 -8.96 -12.34
C TYR A 14 10.22 -7.77 -11.48
N CYS A 15 9.43 -6.86 -12.05
CA CYS A 15 8.96 -5.66 -11.35
C CYS A 15 8.10 -5.98 -10.13
N LEU A 16 7.19 -6.95 -10.24
CA LEU A 16 6.38 -7.40 -9.11
C LEU A 16 7.25 -8.00 -8.01
N ASN A 17 8.13 -8.94 -8.37
CA ASN A 17 9.05 -9.57 -7.42
C ASN A 17 9.90 -8.53 -6.68
N GLN A 18 10.41 -7.53 -7.40
CA GLN A 18 11.24 -6.51 -6.80
C GLN A 18 10.45 -5.58 -5.87
N ARG A 19 9.21 -5.20 -6.22
CA ARG A 19 8.34 -4.41 -5.33
C ARG A 19 8.07 -5.14 -4.01
N ILE A 20 7.83 -6.44 -4.05
CA ILE A 20 7.62 -7.25 -2.84
C ILE A 20 8.90 -7.31 -2.00
N LYS A 21 10.05 -7.50 -2.63
CA LYS A 21 11.36 -7.48 -1.95
C LYS A 21 11.66 -6.14 -1.31
N ASP A 22 11.40 -5.05 -2.03
CA ASP A 22 11.61 -3.69 -1.53
C ASP A 22 10.71 -3.40 -0.32
N ALA A 23 9.43 -3.84 -0.37
CA ALA A 23 8.52 -3.73 0.77
C ALA A 23 9.02 -4.51 1.99
N ALA A 24 9.47 -5.74 1.80
CA ALA A 24 10.06 -6.55 2.86
C ALA A 24 11.32 -5.91 3.47
N ALA A 25 12.20 -5.36 2.63
CA ALA A 25 13.40 -4.65 3.08
C ALA A 25 13.09 -3.39 3.90
N LEU A 26 11.93 -2.77 3.68
CA LEU A 26 11.42 -1.65 4.47
C LEU A 26 10.71 -2.07 5.77
N GLY A 27 10.64 -3.38 6.05
CA GLY A 27 9.97 -3.92 7.24
C GLY A 27 8.44 -3.93 7.14
N ALA A 28 7.89 -3.94 5.92
CA ALA A 28 6.44 -4.10 5.74
C ALA A 28 6.00 -5.49 6.26
N THR A 29 4.84 -5.53 6.88
CA THR A 29 4.19 -6.78 7.33
C THR A 29 3.03 -7.18 6.42
N VAL A 30 2.57 -6.25 5.59
CA VAL A 30 1.47 -6.42 4.65
C VAL A 30 1.83 -5.87 3.29
N PHE A 31 1.42 -6.58 2.24
CA PHE A 31 1.52 -6.14 0.86
C PHE A 31 0.15 -6.24 0.19
N VAL A 32 -0.40 -5.12 -0.24
CA VAL A 32 -1.71 -5.05 -0.92
C VAL A 32 -1.50 -4.71 -2.38
N ASP A 33 -1.86 -5.63 -3.26
CA ASP A 33 -1.79 -5.47 -4.71
C ASP A 33 -3.17 -5.10 -5.24
N ILE A 34 -3.29 -3.93 -5.87
CA ILE A 34 -4.58 -3.34 -6.29
C ILE A 34 -4.78 -3.57 -7.78
N HIS A 35 -5.89 -4.22 -8.12
CA HIS A 35 -6.23 -4.64 -9.46
C HIS A 35 -7.68 -4.37 -9.85
N PHE A 36 -7.93 -4.45 -11.15
CA PHE A 36 -9.26 -4.61 -11.74
C PHE A 36 -9.28 -5.91 -12.53
N ASN A 37 -10.36 -6.64 -12.37
CA ASN A 37 -10.55 -7.97 -12.95
C ASN A 37 -11.10 -7.91 -14.40
N THR A 38 -11.04 -9.02 -15.07
CA THR A 38 -11.71 -9.30 -16.35
C THR A 38 -12.17 -10.77 -16.37
N GLY A 39 -13.05 -11.13 -17.28
CA GLY A 39 -13.48 -12.52 -17.47
C GLY A 39 -14.96 -12.77 -17.19
N GLY A 40 -15.81 -11.74 -17.36
CA GLY A 40 -17.28 -11.88 -17.37
C GLY A 40 -17.92 -11.92 -15.98
N GLY A 41 -17.23 -11.41 -14.96
CA GLY A 41 -17.75 -11.23 -13.61
C GLY A 41 -18.35 -9.85 -13.35
N THR A 42 -18.79 -9.62 -12.13
CA THR A 42 -19.25 -8.32 -11.60
C THR A 42 -18.98 -8.25 -10.11
N GLY A 43 -18.47 -7.13 -9.62
CA GLY A 43 -18.20 -6.90 -8.20
C GLY A 43 -16.76 -7.14 -7.78
N ALA A 44 -16.50 -7.18 -6.48
CA ALA A 44 -15.17 -7.27 -5.89
C ALA A 44 -14.87 -8.67 -5.34
N GLU A 45 -13.60 -9.08 -5.44
CA GLU A 45 -13.07 -10.27 -4.80
C GLU A 45 -11.65 -10.01 -4.30
N VAL A 46 -11.23 -10.70 -3.25
CA VAL A 46 -9.88 -10.57 -2.72
C VAL A 46 -9.23 -11.94 -2.62
N TYR A 47 -8.06 -12.09 -3.25
CA TYR A 47 -7.24 -13.28 -3.10
C TYR A 47 -6.26 -13.09 -1.94
N TYR A 48 -6.20 -14.07 -1.05
CA TYR A 48 -5.34 -14.06 0.12
C TYR A 48 -4.50 -15.36 0.19
N PRO A 49 -3.41 -15.40 0.97
CA PRO A 49 -2.54 -16.57 1.03
C PRO A 49 -3.28 -17.81 1.49
N ASN A 50 -3.04 -18.93 0.83
CA ASN A 50 -3.51 -20.22 1.28
C ASN A 50 -2.75 -20.65 2.56
N LYS A 51 -3.13 -21.79 3.15
CA LYS A 51 -2.57 -22.24 4.43
C LYS A 51 -1.19 -22.90 4.35
N SER A 52 -0.62 -23.08 3.13
CA SER A 52 0.68 -23.69 2.98
C SER A 52 1.77 -22.88 3.65
N TYR A 53 2.73 -23.54 4.26
CA TYR A 53 3.93 -23.00 4.93
C TYR A 53 3.67 -22.07 6.14
N ASN A 54 2.56 -21.33 6.19
CA ASN A 54 2.29 -20.40 7.29
C ASN A 54 0.78 -20.16 7.53
N GLU A 55 0.23 -20.91 8.46
CA GLU A 55 -1.19 -20.82 8.85
C GLU A 55 -1.56 -19.45 9.44
N GLY A 56 -0.63 -18.80 10.17
CA GLY A 56 -0.88 -17.47 10.74
C GLY A 56 -1.10 -16.42 9.67
N ILE A 57 -0.28 -16.41 8.62
CA ILE A 57 -0.43 -15.52 7.47
C ILE A 57 -1.73 -15.81 6.70
N HIS A 58 -2.12 -17.08 6.58
CA HIS A 58 -3.41 -17.45 5.99
C HIS A 58 -4.59 -16.83 6.76
N GLN A 59 -4.62 -16.99 8.08
CA GLN A 59 -5.70 -16.46 8.93
C GLN A 59 -5.75 -14.94 8.91
N GLU A 60 -4.59 -14.28 8.98
CA GLU A 60 -4.47 -12.84 8.87
C GLU A 60 -4.96 -12.34 7.51
N GLY A 61 -4.53 -12.98 6.42
CA GLY A 61 -4.95 -12.66 5.06
C GLY A 61 -6.45 -12.83 4.84
N GLN A 62 -7.05 -13.88 5.42
CA GLN A 62 -8.50 -14.10 5.36
C GLN A 62 -9.26 -12.99 6.08
N ASN A 63 -8.80 -12.58 7.27
CA ASN A 63 -9.40 -11.49 8.02
C ASN A 63 -9.30 -10.16 7.25
N LEU A 64 -8.11 -9.82 6.73
CA LEU A 64 -7.87 -8.64 5.92
C LEU A 64 -8.77 -8.60 4.67
N ALA A 65 -8.81 -9.71 3.92
CA ALA A 65 -9.65 -9.84 2.73
C ALA A 65 -11.13 -9.60 3.01
N ASN A 66 -11.65 -10.18 4.10
CA ASN A 66 -13.04 -10.00 4.49
C ASN A 66 -13.36 -8.56 4.94
N LYS A 67 -12.43 -7.89 5.64
CA LYS A 67 -12.61 -6.49 6.05
C LYS A 67 -12.63 -5.56 4.82
N ILE A 68 -11.70 -5.72 3.89
CA ILE A 68 -11.69 -4.94 2.63
C ILE A 68 -13.00 -5.18 1.86
N LEU A 69 -13.41 -6.43 1.68
CA LEU A 69 -14.65 -6.75 0.95
C LEU A 69 -15.90 -6.17 1.62
N SER A 70 -15.95 -6.10 2.94
CA SER A 70 -17.04 -5.44 3.66
C SER A 70 -17.17 -3.97 3.27
N GLU A 71 -16.05 -3.25 3.26
CA GLU A 71 -16.02 -1.83 2.89
C GLU A 71 -16.36 -1.60 1.41
N LEU A 72 -15.81 -2.43 0.50
CA LEU A 72 -16.13 -2.38 -0.92
C LEU A 72 -17.62 -2.65 -1.20
N SER A 73 -18.22 -3.58 -0.44
CA SER A 73 -19.65 -3.88 -0.54
C SER A 73 -20.53 -2.71 -0.11
N ALA A 74 -20.10 -1.94 0.88
CA ALA A 74 -20.79 -0.72 1.32
C ALA A 74 -20.85 0.35 0.22
N LEU A 75 -19.93 0.31 -0.76
CA LEU A 75 -19.97 1.15 -1.95
C LEU A 75 -20.91 0.64 -3.06
N GLY A 76 -21.61 -0.46 -2.82
CA GLY A 76 -22.54 -1.05 -3.77
C GLY A 76 -21.88 -1.95 -4.81
N LEU A 77 -20.70 -2.50 -4.53
CA LEU A 77 -20.10 -3.58 -5.30
C LEU A 77 -20.61 -4.94 -4.79
N THR A 78 -20.87 -5.85 -5.72
CA THR A 78 -21.20 -7.23 -5.36
C THR A 78 -19.99 -7.88 -4.68
N ASN A 79 -20.19 -8.41 -3.47
CA ASN A 79 -19.16 -9.19 -2.78
C ASN A 79 -19.07 -10.60 -3.38
N ARG A 80 -17.95 -10.92 -4.02
CA ARG A 80 -17.67 -12.23 -4.62
C ARG A 80 -16.88 -13.15 -3.68
N GLY A 81 -16.55 -12.67 -2.50
CA GLY A 81 -15.90 -13.41 -1.43
C GLY A 81 -14.37 -13.31 -1.44
N ALA A 82 -13.81 -13.60 -0.27
CA ALA A 82 -12.39 -13.84 -0.10
C ALA A 82 -12.04 -15.24 -0.64
N LYS A 83 -10.93 -15.34 -1.37
CA LYS A 83 -10.56 -16.53 -2.14
C LYS A 83 -9.09 -16.91 -1.93
N ILE A 84 -8.84 -18.20 -2.00
CA ILE A 84 -7.49 -18.74 -2.16
C ILE A 84 -7.38 -19.37 -3.55
N LYS A 85 -6.16 -19.48 -4.07
CA LYS A 85 -5.89 -20.21 -5.30
C LYS A 85 -4.58 -20.97 -5.17
N ASP A 86 -4.68 -22.28 -5.16
CA ASP A 86 -3.52 -23.16 -5.09
C ASP A 86 -2.79 -23.21 -6.43
N GLY A 87 -1.47 -23.28 -6.38
CA GLY A 87 -0.62 -23.50 -7.54
C GLY A 87 -0.93 -24.83 -8.23
N THR A 88 -0.80 -24.86 -9.54
CA THR A 88 -1.00 -26.10 -10.33
C THR A 88 0.25 -26.94 -10.39
N THR A 89 1.41 -26.32 -10.24
CA THR A 89 2.75 -26.93 -10.24
C THR A 89 3.53 -26.31 -9.09
N GLY A 90 4.49 -27.01 -8.53
CA GLY A 90 5.36 -26.46 -7.50
C GLY A 90 5.49 -27.39 -6.29
N GLU A 91 6.23 -26.90 -5.33
CA GLU A 91 6.50 -27.60 -4.09
C GLU A 91 5.26 -27.62 -3.20
N THR A 92 5.20 -28.66 -2.37
CA THR A 92 4.21 -28.76 -1.30
C THR A 92 4.91 -28.55 0.04
N ASP A 93 4.18 -28.03 1.02
CA ASP A 93 4.65 -27.99 2.40
C ASP A 93 4.72 -29.41 3.03
N SER A 94 5.19 -29.49 4.26
CA SER A 94 5.28 -30.75 5.02
C SER A 94 3.93 -31.46 5.21
N ASN A 95 2.81 -30.77 5.05
CA ASN A 95 1.46 -31.31 5.16
C ASN A 95 0.85 -31.66 3.80
N GLY A 96 1.60 -31.50 2.70
CA GLY A 96 1.15 -31.78 1.34
C GLY A 96 0.30 -30.68 0.71
N ASN A 97 0.20 -29.49 1.33
CA ASN A 97 -0.50 -28.36 0.74
C ASN A 97 0.34 -27.72 -0.36
N LYS A 98 -0.25 -27.47 -1.52
CA LYS A 98 0.40 -26.73 -2.60
C LYS A 98 0.58 -25.26 -2.21
N ASP A 99 1.65 -24.64 -2.71
CA ASP A 99 1.85 -23.21 -2.52
C ASP A 99 0.81 -22.38 -3.29
N ASP A 100 0.78 -21.08 -3.05
CA ASP A 100 -0.14 -20.16 -3.71
C ASP A 100 0.13 -20.06 -5.23
N TYR A 101 -0.92 -19.91 -6.01
CA TYR A 101 -0.84 -19.66 -7.45
C TYR A 101 -0.25 -18.29 -7.78
N PHE A 102 -0.67 -17.26 -7.04
CA PHE A 102 -0.30 -15.88 -7.33
C PHE A 102 1.02 -15.49 -6.67
N THR A 103 1.90 -14.88 -7.45
CA THR A 103 3.21 -14.38 -6.95
C THR A 103 3.07 -13.46 -5.75
N THR A 104 2.09 -12.57 -5.74
CA THR A 104 1.84 -11.67 -4.59
C THR A 104 1.61 -12.46 -3.31
N ASN A 105 0.77 -13.50 -3.33
CA ASN A 105 0.48 -14.29 -2.15
C ASN A 105 1.71 -15.12 -1.72
N TYR A 106 2.28 -15.91 -2.65
CA TYR A 106 3.36 -16.82 -2.33
C TYR A 106 4.66 -16.10 -1.91
N LEU A 107 5.06 -15.07 -2.67
CA LEU A 107 6.33 -14.40 -2.42
C LEU A 107 6.28 -13.51 -1.17
N SER A 108 5.16 -12.82 -0.94
CA SER A 108 4.97 -12.06 0.31
C SER A 108 5.07 -12.98 1.52
N LYS A 109 4.43 -14.15 1.48
CA LYS A 109 4.48 -15.17 2.54
C LYS A 109 5.91 -15.65 2.81
N GLN A 110 6.74 -15.83 1.77
CA GLN A 110 8.16 -16.20 1.93
C GLN A 110 8.97 -15.13 2.67
N TYR A 111 8.57 -13.85 2.55
CA TYR A 111 9.17 -12.74 3.30
C TYR A 111 8.48 -12.45 4.64
N GLY A 112 7.57 -13.31 5.08
CA GLY A 112 6.85 -13.12 6.34
C GLY A 112 5.79 -12.02 6.31
N MET A 113 5.35 -11.59 5.10
CA MET A 113 4.31 -10.61 4.91
C MET A 113 2.98 -11.26 4.50
N THR A 114 1.88 -10.67 4.92
CA THR A 114 0.56 -11.01 4.41
C THR A 114 0.32 -10.29 3.07
N GLY A 115 0.43 -11.02 1.95
CA GLY A 115 0.18 -10.50 0.61
C GLY A 115 -1.25 -10.75 0.18
N VAL A 116 -2.02 -9.71 -0.22
CA VAL A 116 -3.37 -9.86 -0.77
C VAL A 116 -3.50 -9.15 -2.12
N ILE A 117 -4.38 -9.68 -2.98
CA ILE A 117 -4.73 -9.07 -4.26
C ILE A 117 -6.19 -8.64 -4.18
N VAL A 118 -6.43 -7.34 -4.32
CA VAL A 118 -7.78 -6.76 -4.31
C VAL A 118 -8.22 -6.54 -5.76
N GLU A 119 -9.18 -7.32 -6.20
CA GLU A 119 -9.85 -7.18 -7.50
C GLU A 119 -11.14 -6.39 -7.27
N HIS A 120 -11.08 -5.07 -7.46
CA HIS A 120 -12.17 -4.17 -7.08
C HIS A 120 -13.44 -4.33 -7.91
N ALA A 121 -13.29 -4.60 -9.21
CA ALA A 121 -14.39 -4.59 -10.17
C ALA A 121 -13.95 -5.25 -11.48
N PHE A 122 -14.91 -5.54 -12.35
CA PHE A 122 -14.61 -6.13 -13.65
C PHE A 122 -14.67 -5.07 -14.76
N LEU A 123 -13.56 -4.90 -15.49
CA LEU A 123 -13.45 -3.94 -16.59
C LEU A 123 -14.39 -4.26 -17.76
N ASP A 124 -14.71 -5.53 -17.96
CA ASP A 124 -15.62 -6.05 -18.99
C ASP A 124 -17.08 -6.15 -18.51
N SER A 125 -17.40 -5.78 -17.29
CA SER A 125 -18.76 -5.61 -16.79
C SER A 125 -19.26 -4.20 -17.06
N ALA A 126 -20.36 -4.05 -17.81
CA ALA A 126 -20.92 -2.73 -18.12
C ALA A 126 -21.29 -1.92 -16.86
N SER A 127 -21.82 -2.58 -15.82
CA SER A 127 -22.22 -1.95 -14.57
C SER A 127 -21.01 -1.50 -13.75
N ASP A 128 -19.95 -2.30 -13.69
CA ASP A 128 -18.73 -1.98 -12.96
C ASP A 128 -17.94 -0.90 -13.72
N ALA A 129 -17.77 -1.07 -15.03
CA ALA A 129 -17.08 -0.10 -15.88
C ALA A 129 -17.74 1.29 -15.84
N ALA A 130 -19.07 1.37 -15.69
CA ALA A 130 -19.77 2.63 -15.53
C ALA A 130 -19.38 3.34 -14.22
N LYS A 131 -19.24 2.59 -13.11
CA LYS A 131 -18.78 3.12 -11.82
C LYS A 131 -17.31 3.57 -11.88
N LEU A 132 -16.45 2.80 -12.56
CA LEU A 132 -15.00 3.09 -12.65
C LEU A 132 -14.66 4.33 -13.49
N LYS A 133 -15.62 4.90 -14.23
CA LYS A 133 -15.47 6.18 -14.95
C LYS A 133 -15.60 7.39 -14.03
N ASP A 134 -16.12 7.21 -12.82
CA ASP A 134 -16.27 8.28 -11.83
C ASP A 134 -15.00 8.33 -10.94
N GLU A 135 -14.23 9.40 -11.04
CA GLU A 135 -13.03 9.62 -10.23
C GLU A 135 -13.33 9.64 -8.73
N ASN A 136 -14.51 10.14 -8.32
CA ASN A 136 -14.92 10.10 -6.92
C ASN A 136 -15.15 8.66 -6.46
N PHE A 137 -15.65 7.80 -7.34
CA PHE A 137 -15.80 6.38 -7.02
C PHE A 137 -14.45 5.69 -6.90
N LEU A 138 -13.48 5.99 -7.77
CA LEU A 138 -12.10 5.47 -7.65
C LEU A 138 -11.46 5.89 -6.32
N LYS A 139 -11.65 7.14 -5.92
CA LYS A 139 -11.18 7.60 -4.59
C LYS A 139 -11.83 6.82 -3.46
N LYS A 140 -13.14 6.59 -3.51
CA LYS A 140 -13.86 5.79 -2.51
C LYS A 140 -13.39 4.35 -2.43
N LEU A 141 -12.96 3.74 -3.55
CA LEU A 141 -12.33 2.40 -3.52
C LEU A 141 -11.06 2.41 -2.67
N GLY A 142 -10.17 3.36 -2.87
CA GLY A 142 -8.96 3.49 -2.05
C GLY A 142 -9.25 3.80 -0.57
N GLU A 143 -10.29 4.60 -0.29
CA GLU A 143 -10.75 4.85 1.08
C GLU A 143 -11.30 3.57 1.74
N ALA A 144 -12.01 2.73 0.99
CA ALA A 144 -12.53 1.44 1.45
C ALA A 144 -11.39 0.46 1.75
N ASP A 145 -10.39 0.37 0.88
CA ASP A 145 -9.19 -0.45 1.14
C ASP A 145 -8.49 0.00 2.43
N ALA A 146 -8.27 1.30 2.58
CA ALA A 146 -7.65 1.86 3.77
C ALA A 146 -8.46 1.57 5.04
N ALA A 147 -9.79 1.66 4.97
CA ALA A 147 -10.69 1.34 6.09
C ALA A 147 -10.62 -0.15 6.46
N GLY A 148 -10.62 -1.05 5.48
CA GLY A 148 -10.49 -2.50 5.69
C GLY A 148 -9.14 -2.86 6.32
N ILE A 149 -8.04 -2.26 5.85
CA ILE A 149 -6.71 -2.42 6.44
C ILE A 149 -6.69 -1.90 7.88
N ALA A 150 -7.20 -0.70 8.12
CA ALA A 150 -7.27 -0.10 9.45
C ALA A 150 -8.07 -0.97 10.43
N ALA A 151 -9.22 -1.49 10.00
CA ALA A 151 -10.06 -2.37 10.79
C ALA A 151 -9.39 -3.72 11.10
N THR A 152 -8.46 -4.18 10.26
CA THR A 152 -7.73 -5.43 10.46
C THR A 152 -6.63 -5.27 11.50
N TYR A 153 -5.87 -4.17 11.44
CA TYR A 153 -4.68 -3.95 12.25
C TYR A 153 -4.93 -3.04 13.47
N GLY A 154 -6.17 -2.67 13.72
CA GLY A 154 -6.52 -1.80 14.84
C GLY A 154 -6.00 -0.37 14.69
N PHE A 155 -5.75 0.07 13.45
CA PHE A 155 -5.45 1.46 13.21
C PHE A 155 -6.74 2.25 13.41
N SER A 156 -6.80 3.04 14.46
CA SER A 156 -7.83 4.07 14.53
C SER A 156 -7.50 5.14 13.50
N LYS A 157 -8.50 5.55 12.71
CA LYS A 157 -8.46 6.87 12.11
C LYS A 157 -8.16 7.80 13.27
N GLY A 158 -6.96 8.37 13.32
CA GLY A 158 -6.61 9.31 14.37
C GLY A 158 -7.80 10.24 14.52
N ASP A 159 -8.23 10.49 15.75
CA ASP A 159 -9.41 11.30 16.01
C ASP A 159 -9.32 12.53 15.11
N ASN A 160 -10.13 12.55 14.06
CA ASN A 160 -10.31 13.72 13.20
C ASN A 160 -11.21 14.71 13.97
N GLY A 161 -10.83 15.01 15.18
CA GLY A 161 -11.03 16.34 15.69
C GLY A 161 -10.16 17.20 14.80
N ASN A 162 -10.72 17.74 13.76
CA ASN A 162 -10.31 18.89 12.97
C ASN A 162 -8.82 19.35 13.08
N GLU A 163 -7.89 18.41 13.26
CA GLU A 163 -6.48 18.66 13.48
C GLU A 163 -5.72 18.32 12.22
N GLN A 164 -5.87 19.21 11.28
CA GLN A 164 -4.97 19.29 10.15
C GLN A 164 -3.58 19.58 10.72
N ALA A 165 -2.71 18.55 10.72
CA ALA A 165 -1.30 18.82 10.95
C ALA A 165 -0.86 19.83 9.90
N THR A 166 -0.38 20.97 10.33
CA THR A 166 0.13 21.99 9.42
C THR A 166 1.64 21.91 9.40
N VAL A 167 2.20 22.08 8.22
CA VAL A 167 3.63 22.11 8.00
C VAL A 167 4.03 23.54 7.61
N GLN A 168 5.03 24.08 8.29
CA GLN A 168 5.61 25.37 7.96
C GLN A 168 7.11 25.24 7.73
N ILE A 169 7.59 25.85 6.66
CA ILE A 169 9.02 25.93 6.40
C ILE A 169 9.55 27.22 6.99
N LYS A 170 10.52 27.10 7.88
CA LYS A 170 11.18 28.23 8.55
C LYS A 170 12.70 28.19 8.31
N ASN A 171 13.34 29.30 8.53
CA ASN A 171 14.79 29.44 8.50
C ASN A 171 15.43 28.87 7.22
N LYS A 172 14.74 29.03 6.07
CA LYS A 172 15.22 28.56 4.78
C LYS A 172 16.51 29.27 4.41
N ASN A 173 17.53 28.48 4.08
CA ASN A 173 18.80 28.98 3.57
C ASN A 173 19.11 28.28 2.24
N ASP A 174 18.80 28.96 1.15
CA ASP A 174 19.00 28.44 -0.22
C ASP A 174 20.48 28.29 -0.59
N PHE A 175 21.38 29.00 0.09
CA PHE A 175 22.81 28.96 -0.20
C PHE A 175 23.45 27.63 0.25
N ASN A 176 23.06 27.11 1.41
CA ASN A 176 23.59 25.86 1.94
C ASN A 176 22.57 24.70 1.90
N GLY A 177 21.36 24.93 1.38
CA GLY A 177 20.33 23.90 1.23
C GLY A 177 19.75 23.42 2.55
N THR A 178 19.63 24.29 3.55
CA THR A 178 19.05 23.93 4.85
C THR A 178 17.75 24.66 5.13
N ALA A 179 16.87 24.05 5.94
CA ALA A 179 15.63 24.65 6.43
C ALA A 179 15.20 24.00 7.74
N GLN A 180 14.22 24.62 8.40
CA GLN A 180 13.48 23.97 9.46
C GLN A 180 12.05 23.69 8.99
N ILE A 181 11.62 22.45 9.16
CA ILE A 181 10.25 22.02 8.89
C ILE A 181 9.56 21.90 10.24
N GLU A 182 8.63 22.81 10.52
CA GLU A 182 7.86 22.79 11.75
C GLU A 182 6.49 22.15 11.49
N VAL A 183 6.15 21.16 12.31
CA VAL A 183 4.87 20.44 12.26
C VAL A 183 4.02 20.85 13.46
N SER A 184 2.82 21.38 13.22
CA SER A 184 1.86 21.75 14.25
C SER A 184 0.66 20.81 14.21
N GLY A 185 0.15 20.43 15.38
CA GLY A 185 -1.01 19.55 15.57
C GLY A 185 -0.97 18.92 16.96
N SER A 186 -2.06 18.31 17.41
CA SER A 186 -2.18 17.72 18.76
C SER A 186 -1.71 16.28 18.85
N GLY A 187 -1.34 15.65 17.71
CA GLY A 187 -0.87 14.26 17.67
C GLY A 187 0.33 14.01 18.59
N ASN A 188 0.41 12.83 19.15
CA ASN A 188 1.52 12.39 19.98
C ASN A 188 2.58 11.68 19.12
N GLY A 189 3.35 12.46 18.38
CA GLY A 189 4.35 12.02 17.44
C GLY A 189 3.89 12.12 15.97
N TYR A 190 4.85 12.38 15.08
CA TYR A 190 4.63 12.48 13.64
C TYR A 190 5.69 11.73 12.87
N LYS A 191 5.35 11.25 11.68
CA LYS A 191 6.30 10.87 10.65
C LYS A 191 6.08 11.79 9.45
N VAL A 192 7.15 12.38 8.99
CA VAL A 192 7.16 13.36 7.90
C VAL A 192 8.02 12.84 6.76
N ALA A 193 7.41 12.69 5.59
CA ALA A 193 8.10 12.33 4.37
C ALA A 193 8.60 13.60 3.67
N VAL A 194 9.85 13.62 3.25
CA VAL A 194 10.41 14.73 2.48
C VAL A 194 11.12 14.19 1.25
N TRP A 195 10.85 14.74 0.08
CA TRP A 195 11.49 14.35 -1.18
C TRP A 195 11.55 15.53 -2.16
N SER A 196 12.50 15.52 -3.09
CA SER A 196 12.55 16.48 -4.18
C SER A 196 11.55 16.14 -5.29
N GLU A 197 11.16 17.14 -6.10
CA GLU A 197 10.39 16.90 -7.31
C GLU A 197 11.24 16.30 -8.45
N GLU A 198 12.56 16.34 -8.30
CA GLU A 198 13.49 15.80 -9.27
C GLU A 198 13.53 14.27 -9.21
N ASN A 199 13.36 13.61 -10.35
CA ASN A 199 13.37 12.15 -10.47
C ASN A 199 12.33 11.40 -9.58
N GLY A 200 11.24 12.05 -9.21
CA GLY A 200 10.19 11.47 -8.37
C GLY A 200 10.60 11.35 -6.89
N GLN A 201 10.33 10.21 -6.27
CA GLN A 201 10.62 9.98 -4.85
C GLN A 201 11.93 9.20 -4.61
N ASP A 202 12.91 9.33 -5.50
CA ASP A 202 14.15 8.56 -5.43
C ASP A 202 15.08 8.99 -4.28
N ASP A 203 14.84 10.18 -3.72
CA ASP A 203 15.54 10.76 -2.57
C ASP A 203 14.66 10.91 -1.32
N LEU A 204 13.53 10.16 -1.26
CA LEU A 204 12.60 10.18 -0.13
C LEU A 204 13.27 9.81 1.19
N VAL A 205 13.13 10.70 2.17
CA VAL A 205 13.55 10.47 3.56
C VAL A 205 12.39 10.63 4.51
N TRP A 206 12.24 9.69 5.43
CA TRP A 206 11.27 9.75 6.51
C TRP A 206 11.91 10.27 7.79
N TYR A 207 11.38 11.36 8.30
CA TYR A 207 11.76 11.93 9.58
C TYR A 207 10.73 11.53 10.64
N SER A 208 11.21 11.02 11.79
CA SER A 208 10.35 10.68 12.94
C SER A 208 10.43 11.78 13.98
N LEU A 209 9.28 12.27 14.42
CA LEU A 209 9.12 13.25 15.49
C LEU A 209 8.38 12.58 16.66
N PRO A 210 9.08 11.93 17.59
CA PRO A 210 8.44 11.23 18.70
C PRO A 210 7.85 12.21 19.73
N GLY A 211 6.76 11.82 20.34
CA GLY A 211 6.15 12.56 21.45
C GLY A 211 5.79 14.00 21.08
N THR A 212 6.37 14.95 21.76
CA THR A 212 6.14 16.41 21.58
C THR A 212 7.10 17.08 20.62
N ALA A 213 8.01 16.35 19.99
CA ALA A 213 8.92 16.92 18.98
C ALA A 213 8.11 17.47 17.79
N ARG A 214 8.48 18.65 17.30
CA ARG A 214 7.73 19.39 16.26
C ARG A 214 8.60 19.95 15.15
N VAL A 215 9.91 19.83 15.22
CA VAL A 215 10.84 20.48 14.29
C VAL A 215 11.79 19.44 13.70
N ILE A 216 11.91 19.48 12.39
CA ILE A 216 12.92 18.75 11.61
C ILE A 216 13.94 19.78 11.12
N ASN A 217 15.21 19.53 11.34
CA ASN A 217 16.28 20.26 10.67
C ASN A 217 16.55 19.57 9.33
N PHE A 218 16.03 20.17 8.27
CA PHE A 218 16.22 19.70 6.91
C PHE A 218 17.62 20.09 6.41
N ASP A 219 18.27 19.15 5.73
CA ASP A 219 19.53 19.37 5.03
C ASP A 219 19.50 18.60 3.70
N ILE A 220 19.73 19.31 2.59
CA ILE A 220 19.78 18.77 1.23
C ILE A 220 20.81 17.62 1.09
N GLN A 221 21.82 17.58 1.94
CA GLN A 221 22.82 16.50 1.93
C GLN A 221 22.20 15.13 2.20
N ASN A 222 21.08 15.09 2.92
CA ASN A 222 20.34 13.86 3.22
C ASN A 222 19.42 13.41 2.07
N HIS A 223 19.29 14.23 1.02
CA HIS A 223 18.39 14.02 -0.12
C HIS A 223 19.16 13.96 -1.44
N LYS A 224 20.22 13.16 -1.50
CA LYS A 224 21.11 12.99 -2.68
C LYS A 224 21.63 14.33 -3.25
N LYS A 225 21.54 15.41 -2.51
CA LYS A 225 21.86 16.79 -2.95
C LYS A 225 21.04 17.26 -4.14
N SER A 226 19.82 16.71 -4.31
CA SER A 226 18.92 17.12 -5.38
C SER A 226 18.59 18.61 -5.26
N ALA A 227 18.73 19.36 -6.35
CA ALA A 227 18.35 20.76 -6.40
C ALA A 227 16.86 20.90 -6.77
N GLY A 228 16.24 22.01 -6.40
CA GLY A 228 14.88 22.34 -6.83
C GLY A 228 13.85 22.34 -5.71
N LYS A 229 12.61 22.02 -6.06
CA LYS A 229 11.48 21.99 -5.14
C LYS A 229 11.45 20.72 -4.32
N TYR A 230 11.10 20.87 -3.04
CA TYR A 230 10.86 19.75 -2.13
C TYR A 230 9.40 19.69 -1.69
N ASN A 231 8.88 18.47 -1.60
CA ASN A 231 7.58 18.15 -1.04
C ASN A 231 7.74 17.65 0.41
N VAL A 232 6.75 17.95 1.25
CA VAL A 232 6.71 17.57 2.65
C VAL A 232 5.32 17.02 3.00
#